data_b0702200dcc57ea072356e6a8973c65d
#
_entry.id   b0702200dcc57ea072356e6a8973c65d
#
_cell.length_a   1.000
_cell.length_b   1.000
_cell.length_c   1.000
_cell.angle_alpha   90.00
_cell.angle_beta   90.00
_cell.angle_gamma   90.00
#
_symmetry.space_group_name_H-M   'P 1'
#
loop_
_entity.id
_entity.type
_entity.pdbx_description
1 polymer ?
#
loop_
_entity_poly.entity_id
_entity_poly.type
_entity_poly.pdbx_seq_one_letter_code
_entity_poly.pdbx_strand_id
1 'polypeptide(L)'
;MDNIRPLIITASATMNFIPNIAVPVFNRGVGAGGANTNLYGKKFEELTNNEPRLLAHNYLKVSMGKKNQYYLLKKTEECEKIFVTQGNFKLLMKNKFDISMFRNPDEAYITIPLDGSPIHVKILEKKEQNVDGSVETKLLSGPSFKREYKLVLGDRFTVSYAFCVNSFLQKKIESTDSKYVILNQILRESDIPVLFGDEWNYFAKLDEWLL
;
A
#
# COMPACT_ATOMS: atom_id res chain seq x y z
N MET A 1 -7.37 -0.28 54.56
CA MET A 1 -8.01 0.76 53.71
C MET A 1 -6.97 1.84 53.46
N ASP A 2 -6.10 1.64 52.50
CA ASP A 2 -4.98 2.54 52.21
C ASP A 2 -5.29 3.39 51.00
N ASN A 3 -5.44 4.71 51.28
CA ASN A 3 -5.66 5.75 50.29
C ASN A 3 -4.36 6.02 49.51
N ILE A 4 -4.27 5.56 48.28
CA ILE A 4 -3.20 5.96 47.36
C ILE A 4 -3.66 7.24 46.65
N ARG A 5 -3.05 8.37 46.97
CA ARG A 5 -3.22 9.64 46.27
C ARG A 5 -2.28 9.65 45.04
N PRO A 6 -2.75 10.07 43.87
CA PRO A 6 -1.89 10.21 42.69
C PRO A 6 -0.95 11.44 42.86
N LEU A 7 0.31 11.24 42.56
CA LEU A 7 1.33 12.28 42.52
C LEU A 7 1.14 13.13 41.25
N ILE A 8 0.72 14.40 41.43
CA ILE A 8 0.68 15.36 40.33
C ILE A 8 2.05 16.00 40.22
N ILE A 9 2.80 15.63 39.18
CA ILE A 9 4.04 16.29 38.82
C ILE A 9 3.70 17.48 37.91
N THR A 10 3.72 18.69 38.45
CA THR A 10 3.68 19.92 37.66
C THR A 10 5.10 20.24 37.18
N ALA A 11 5.38 19.94 35.93
CA ALA A 11 6.59 20.40 35.25
C ALA A 11 6.36 21.83 34.75
N SER A 12 6.98 22.82 35.45
CA SER A 12 7.08 24.19 34.96
C SER A 12 8.18 24.24 33.88
N ALA A 13 7.77 24.29 32.61
CA ALA A 13 8.69 24.48 31.49
C ALA A 13 8.95 25.96 31.28
N THR A 14 10.12 26.44 31.75
CA THR A 14 10.69 27.71 31.30
C THR A 14 11.10 27.58 29.83
N MET A 15 10.38 28.26 28.94
CA MET A 15 10.77 28.39 27.55
C MET A 15 12.05 29.26 27.46
N ASN A 16 13.20 28.61 27.26
CA ASN A 16 14.39 29.29 26.80
C ASN A 16 14.25 29.61 25.31
N PHE A 17 14.21 30.90 25.01
CA PHE A 17 14.24 31.44 23.66
C PHE A 17 15.58 31.08 23.01
N ILE A 18 15.60 30.11 22.10
CA ILE A 18 16.77 29.79 21.27
C ILE A 18 16.74 30.76 20.09
N PRO A 19 17.77 31.60 19.88
CA PRO A 19 17.82 32.51 18.74
C PRO A 19 17.83 31.70 17.44
N ASN A 20 17.08 32.18 16.44
CA ASN A 20 17.00 31.64 15.09
C ASN A 20 18.40 31.41 14.51
N ILE A 21 18.95 30.23 14.65
CA ILE A 21 20.09 29.78 13.87
C ILE A 21 19.47 29.41 12.50
N ALA A 22 19.78 30.23 11.49
CA ALA A 22 19.45 29.92 10.11
C ALA A 22 20.09 28.56 9.78
N VAL A 23 19.26 27.52 9.76
CA VAL A 23 19.68 26.20 9.29
C VAL A 23 20.03 26.38 7.82
N PRO A 24 21.27 26.10 7.39
CA PRO A 24 21.61 26.18 5.98
C PRO A 24 20.65 25.22 5.25
N VAL A 25 19.93 25.75 4.27
CA VAL A 25 19.16 24.94 3.33
C VAL A 25 20.17 24.10 2.56
N PHE A 26 20.45 22.91 3.05
CA PHE A 26 21.17 21.93 2.26
C PHE A 26 20.35 21.73 1.00
N ASN A 27 20.87 22.17 -0.15
CA ASN A 27 20.38 21.76 -1.45
C ASN A 27 20.16 20.26 -1.35
N ARG A 28 18.91 19.84 -1.51
CA ARG A 28 18.57 18.42 -1.64
C ARG A 28 19.48 17.90 -2.72
N GLY A 29 20.47 17.11 -2.32
CA GLY A 29 21.44 16.56 -3.23
C GLY A 29 20.68 16.00 -4.41
N VAL A 30 21.09 16.37 -5.61
CA VAL A 30 20.69 15.70 -6.85
C VAL A 30 21.34 14.33 -6.76
N GLY A 31 20.78 13.49 -5.89
CA GLY A 31 21.16 12.09 -5.79
C GLY A 31 20.96 11.49 -7.17
N ALA A 32 21.96 10.76 -7.65
CA ALA A 32 21.98 10.10 -8.95
C ALA A 32 20.76 9.19 -9.15
N GLY A 33 19.59 9.73 -9.42
CA GLY A 33 18.33 9.00 -9.53
C GLY A 33 17.09 9.89 -9.61
N GLY A 34 17.14 11.15 -9.18
CA GLY A 34 15.92 11.94 -8.91
C GLY A 34 14.96 12.11 -10.09
N ALA A 35 15.43 12.45 -11.28
CA ALA A 35 14.55 12.67 -12.44
C ALA A 35 14.19 11.35 -13.16
N ASN A 36 15.15 10.43 -13.28
CA ASN A 36 14.94 9.15 -13.94
C ASN A 36 14.16 8.16 -13.09
N THR A 37 14.27 8.22 -11.76
CA THR A 37 13.55 7.32 -10.83
C THR A 37 12.03 7.51 -10.98
N ASN A 38 11.54 8.75 -11.11
CA ASN A 38 10.12 9.02 -11.32
C ASN A 38 9.62 8.54 -12.70
N LEU A 39 10.45 8.61 -13.73
CA LEU A 39 10.09 8.16 -15.08
C LEU A 39 9.98 6.63 -15.15
N TYR A 40 10.94 5.93 -14.56
CA TYR A 40 10.93 4.45 -14.51
C TYR A 40 9.78 3.93 -13.66
N GLY A 41 9.55 4.48 -12.46
CA GLY A 41 8.45 4.12 -11.60
C GLY A 41 7.09 4.25 -12.29
N LYS A 42 6.89 5.35 -13.03
CA LYS A 42 5.68 5.55 -13.83
C LYS A 42 5.52 4.49 -14.93
N LYS A 43 6.60 4.12 -15.62
CA LYS A 43 6.58 3.07 -16.64
C LYS A 43 6.25 1.69 -16.04
N PHE A 44 6.80 1.36 -14.88
CA PHE A 44 6.50 0.11 -14.19
C PHE A 44 5.04 0.06 -13.70
N GLU A 45 4.53 1.16 -13.16
CA GLU A 45 3.11 1.27 -12.78
C GLU A 45 2.18 1.11 -13.99
N GLU A 46 2.53 1.67 -15.16
CA GLU A 46 1.79 1.50 -16.41
C GLU A 46 1.80 0.04 -16.89
N LEU A 47 2.97 -0.62 -16.86
CA LEU A 47 3.14 -2.02 -17.28
C LEU A 47 2.30 -2.99 -16.42
N THR A 48 2.24 -2.72 -15.12
CA THR A 48 1.55 -3.57 -14.15
C THR A 48 0.12 -3.11 -13.85
N ASN A 49 -0.40 -2.10 -14.55
CA ASN A 49 -1.74 -1.58 -14.35
C ASN A 49 -2.82 -2.59 -14.77
N ASN A 50 -3.67 -2.97 -13.83
CA ASN A 50 -4.74 -3.93 -14.07
C ASN A 50 -6.05 -3.28 -14.60
N GLU A 51 -6.18 -1.95 -14.58
CA GLU A 51 -7.41 -1.26 -15.00
C GLU A 51 -7.85 -1.63 -16.42
N PRO A 52 -6.98 -1.62 -17.46
CA PRO A 52 -7.38 -1.96 -18.83
C PRO A 52 -7.93 -3.40 -18.94
N ARG A 53 -7.32 -4.36 -18.22
CA ARG A 53 -7.79 -5.76 -18.21
C ARG A 53 -9.16 -5.89 -17.55
N LEU A 54 -9.36 -5.22 -16.42
CA LEU A 54 -10.63 -5.25 -15.69
C LEU A 54 -11.77 -4.63 -16.53
N LEU A 55 -11.51 -3.55 -17.25
CA LEU A 55 -12.47 -2.97 -18.20
C LEU A 55 -12.83 -3.95 -19.31
N ALA A 56 -11.84 -4.68 -19.87
CA ALA A 56 -12.08 -5.75 -20.83
C ALA A 56 -12.87 -6.93 -20.24
N HIS A 57 -12.83 -7.12 -18.92
CA HIS A 57 -13.58 -8.14 -18.18
C HIS A 57 -14.91 -7.63 -17.59
N ASN A 58 -15.53 -6.63 -18.25
CA ASN A 58 -16.86 -6.09 -17.91
C ASN A 58 -16.96 -5.38 -16.55
N TYR A 59 -15.86 -4.83 -16.05
CA TYR A 59 -15.95 -3.84 -14.99
C TYR A 59 -16.40 -2.49 -15.56
N LEU A 60 -17.29 -1.81 -14.86
CA LEU A 60 -17.82 -0.52 -15.25
C LEU A 60 -17.18 0.60 -14.43
N LYS A 61 -16.87 1.70 -15.09
CA LYS A 61 -16.34 2.90 -14.41
C LYS A 61 -17.48 3.63 -13.71
N VAL A 62 -17.34 3.80 -12.38
CA VAL A 62 -18.32 4.50 -11.53
C VAL A 62 -17.68 5.80 -11.02
N SER A 63 -18.30 6.94 -11.35
CA SER A 63 -17.83 8.27 -10.93
C SER A 63 -18.10 8.51 -9.44
N MET A 64 -17.17 9.20 -8.77
CA MET A 64 -17.31 9.68 -7.39
C MET A 64 -17.35 11.21 -7.30
N GLY A 65 -17.71 11.90 -8.37
CA GLY A 65 -17.90 13.34 -8.44
C GLY A 65 -17.01 14.01 -9.48
N LYS A 66 -15.71 14.24 -9.20
CA LYS A 66 -14.80 14.91 -10.17
C LYS A 66 -14.37 13.95 -11.29
N LYS A 67 -13.99 14.51 -12.46
CA LYS A 67 -13.60 13.77 -13.67
C LYS A 67 -12.64 12.60 -13.46
N ASN A 68 -11.66 12.74 -12.54
CA ASN A 68 -10.66 11.72 -12.26
C ASN A 68 -10.93 10.93 -10.97
N GLN A 69 -12.12 11.11 -10.37
CA GLN A 69 -12.53 10.41 -9.15
C GLN A 69 -13.52 9.31 -9.51
N TYR A 70 -13.03 8.08 -9.60
CA TYR A 70 -13.81 6.91 -9.95
C TYR A 70 -13.20 5.64 -9.39
N TYR A 71 -13.97 4.58 -9.44
CA TYR A 71 -13.56 3.21 -9.23
C TYR A 71 -14.17 2.32 -10.31
N LEU A 72 -13.66 1.11 -10.48
CA LEU A 72 -14.27 0.10 -11.33
C LEU A 72 -15.13 -0.83 -10.50
N LEU A 73 -16.30 -1.18 -11.00
CA LEU A 73 -17.28 -2.04 -10.36
C LEU A 73 -17.71 -3.17 -11.29
N LYS A 74 -17.69 -4.39 -10.77
CA LYS A 74 -18.37 -5.54 -11.38
C LYS A 74 -19.30 -6.15 -10.34
N LYS A 75 -20.58 -6.35 -10.73
CA LYS A 75 -21.58 -7.05 -9.92
C LYS A 75 -21.78 -8.46 -10.45
N THR A 76 -21.83 -9.40 -9.54
CA THR A 76 -22.21 -10.79 -9.79
C THR A 76 -23.41 -11.15 -8.90
N GLU A 77 -23.93 -12.36 -9.03
CA GLU A 77 -25.00 -12.85 -8.16
C GLU A 77 -24.54 -13.05 -6.70
N GLU A 78 -23.23 -13.18 -6.47
CA GLU A 78 -22.66 -13.50 -5.17
C GLU A 78 -22.01 -12.28 -4.48
N CYS A 79 -21.48 -11.32 -5.26
CA CYS A 79 -20.71 -10.20 -4.69
C CYS A 79 -20.62 -8.97 -5.62
N GLU A 80 -20.26 -7.84 -5.01
CA GLU A 80 -19.71 -6.68 -5.73
C GLU A 80 -18.18 -6.73 -5.68
N LYS A 81 -17.52 -6.64 -6.84
CA LYS A 81 -16.06 -6.53 -6.97
C LYS A 81 -15.69 -5.11 -7.38
N ILE A 82 -14.84 -4.47 -6.60
CA ILE A 82 -14.40 -3.10 -6.81
C ILE A 82 -12.89 -3.08 -7.00
N PHE A 83 -12.42 -2.32 -7.99
CA PHE A 83 -11.03 -1.96 -8.17
C PHE A 83 -10.87 -0.46 -8.05
N VAL A 84 -9.86 0.00 -7.32
CA VAL A 84 -9.60 1.42 -7.13
C VAL A 84 -8.11 1.66 -6.92
N THR A 85 -7.62 2.82 -7.36
CA THR A 85 -6.20 3.17 -7.29
C THR A 85 -5.96 4.43 -6.46
N GLN A 86 -4.82 4.51 -5.81
CA GLN A 86 -4.24 5.69 -5.16
C GLN A 86 -5.25 6.57 -4.39
N GLY A 87 -5.29 7.87 -4.66
CA GLY A 87 -6.15 8.82 -3.94
C GLY A 87 -7.65 8.52 -4.00
N ASN A 88 -8.10 7.77 -5.00
CA ASN A 88 -9.49 7.35 -5.12
C ASN A 88 -9.87 6.30 -4.05
N PHE A 89 -8.92 5.53 -3.54
CA PHE A 89 -9.17 4.58 -2.46
C PHE A 89 -9.68 5.27 -1.18
N LYS A 90 -9.01 6.33 -0.72
CA LYS A 90 -9.49 7.08 0.47
C LYS A 90 -10.88 7.66 0.27
N LEU A 91 -11.14 8.20 -0.92
CA LEU A 91 -12.43 8.77 -1.26
C LEU A 91 -13.54 7.70 -1.26
N LEU A 92 -13.26 6.55 -1.87
CA LEU A 92 -14.18 5.41 -1.88
C LEU A 92 -14.49 4.92 -0.47
N MET A 93 -13.45 4.70 0.35
CA MET A 93 -13.62 4.22 1.72
C MET A 93 -14.43 5.19 2.57
N LYS A 94 -14.20 6.51 2.41
CA LYS A 94 -15.00 7.53 3.10
C LYS A 94 -16.45 7.56 2.62
N ASN A 95 -16.67 7.54 1.30
CA ASN A 95 -18.01 7.69 0.73
C ASN A 95 -18.89 6.43 0.93
N LYS A 96 -18.29 5.22 0.77
CA LYS A 96 -19.05 3.97 0.79
C LYS A 96 -19.16 3.34 2.18
N PHE A 97 -18.15 3.54 3.05
CA PHE A 97 -18.03 2.86 4.33
C PHE A 97 -17.90 3.81 5.54
N ASP A 98 -17.80 5.13 5.30
CA ASP A 98 -17.51 6.18 6.30
C ASP A 98 -16.20 5.96 7.07
N ILE A 99 -15.20 5.35 6.42
CA ILE A 99 -13.88 5.06 6.99
C ILE A 99 -12.84 6.04 6.45
N SER A 100 -12.08 6.69 7.35
CA SER A 100 -10.98 7.58 7.00
C SER A 100 -9.67 6.82 6.99
N MET A 101 -9.11 6.57 5.79
CA MET A 101 -7.87 5.84 5.60
C MET A 101 -6.65 6.76 5.73
N PHE A 102 -5.54 6.25 6.28
CA PHE A 102 -4.29 7.00 6.41
C PHE A 102 -3.43 6.94 5.14
N ARG A 103 -3.50 5.83 4.39
CA ARG A 103 -2.68 5.57 3.21
C ARG A 103 -3.50 5.41 1.94
N ASN A 104 -2.84 5.67 0.82
CA ASN A 104 -3.32 5.35 -0.51
C ASN A 104 -2.48 4.19 -1.04
N PRO A 105 -3.04 3.01 -1.29
CA PRO A 105 -2.34 1.95 -1.99
C PRO A 105 -2.18 2.28 -3.47
N ASP A 106 -1.22 1.64 -4.15
CA ASP A 106 -1.12 1.76 -5.59
C ASP A 106 -2.34 1.14 -6.27
N GLU A 107 -2.78 -0.04 -5.81
CA GLU A 107 -4.05 -0.66 -6.21
C GLU A 107 -4.74 -1.32 -5.00
N ALA A 108 -6.07 -1.25 -4.97
CA ALA A 108 -6.90 -1.99 -4.02
C ALA A 108 -8.04 -2.71 -4.74
N TYR A 109 -8.29 -3.94 -4.30
CA TYR A 109 -9.36 -4.80 -4.77
C TYR A 109 -10.27 -5.11 -3.59
N ILE A 110 -11.56 -4.77 -3.72
CA ILE A 110 -12.54 -4.94 -2.64
C ILE A 110 -13.63 -5.87 -3.13
N THR A 111 -13.86 -6.96 -2.40
CA THR A 111 -14.97 -7.87 -2.65
C THR A 111 -15.97 -7.76 -1.52
N ILE A 112 -17.20 -7.39 -1.86
CA ILE A 112 -18.32 -7.24 -0.92
C ILE A 112 -19.28 -8.39 -1.17
N PRO A 113 -19.28 -9.44 -0.33
CA PRO A 113 -20.21 -10.54 -0.43
C PRO A 113 -21.66 -10.07 -0.19
N LEU A 114 -22.64 -10.64 -0.91
CA LEU A 114 -24.06 -10.30 -0.74
C LEU A 114 -24.72 -11.10 0.40
N ASP A 115 -24.05 -12.13 0.91
CA ASP A 115 -24.51 -12.96 2.02
C ASP A 115 -24.23 -12.39 3.41
N GLY A 116 -23.62 -11.20 3.48
CA GLY A 116 -23.26 -10.54 4.74
C GLY A 116 -21.93 -11.01 5.35
N SER A 117 -21.18 -11.86 4.68
CA SER A 117 -19.83 -12.25 5.09
C SER A 117 -18.88 -11.03 5.13
N PRO A 118 -17.72 -11.12 5.80
CA PRO A 118 -16.75 -10.02 5.86
C PRO A 118 -16.33 -9.51 4.49
N ILE A 119 -16.15 -8.22 4.37
CA ILE A 119 -15.65 -7.57 3.14
C ILE A 119 -14.15 -7.87 3.00
N HIS A 120 -13.74 -8.36 1.83
CA HIS A 120 -12.33 -8.63 1.55
C HIS A 120 -11.69 -7.43 0.89
N VAL A 121 -10.58 -6.94 1.46
CA VAL A 121 -9.75 -5.87 0.90
C VAL A 121 -8.36 -6.42 0.63
N LYS A 122 -7.97 -6.48 -0.64
CA LYS A 122 -6.64 -6.88 -1.09
C LYS A 122 -5.88 -5.65 -1.55
N ILE A 123 -4.75 -5.36 -0.90
CA ILE A 123 -3.88 -4.20 -1.14
C ILE A 123 -2.66 -4.65 -1.93
N LEU A 124 -2.40 -4.00 -3.05
CA LEU A 124 -1.19 -4.22 -3.86
C LEU A 124 -0.35 -2.96 -3.87
N GLU A 125 0.87 -3.06 -3.37
CA GLU A 125 1.88 -2.00 -3.41
C GLU A 125 2.93 -2.32 -4.46
N LYS A 126 3.19 -1.38 -5.37
CA LYS A 126 4.17 -1.51 -6.45
C LYS A 126 5.47 -0.86 -6.05
N LYS A 127 6.57 -1.59 -6.21
CA LYS A 127 7.91 -1.09 -5.87
C LYS A 127 8.86 -1.37 -7.00
N GLU A 128 9.43 -0.30 -7.54
CA GLU A 128 10.49 -0.35 -8.53
C GLU A 128 11.79 0.18 -7.94
N GLN A 129 12.87 -0.49 -8.28
CA GLN A 129 14.23 -0.06 -7.97
C GLN A 129 15.15 -0.52 -9.09
N ASN A 130 16.05 0.35 -9.53
CA ASN A 130 16.98 0.05 -10.63
C ASN A 130 18.45 0.19 -10.21
N VAL A 131 18.69 0.66 -8.99
CA VAL A 131 20.03 0.77 -8.36
C VAL A 131 19.90 0.45 -6.88
N ASP A 132 20.98 0.11 -6.20
CA ASP A 132 20.96 -0.14 -4.76
C ASP A 132 20.44 1.08 -3.99
N GLY A 133 19.54 0.84 -3.05
CA GLY A 133 18.87 1.91 -2.30
C GLY A 133 17.98 1.40 -1.16
N SER A 134 17.02 2.20 -0.72
CA SER A 134 16.22 1.96 0.49
C SER A 134 14.88 1.22 0.26
N VAL A 135 14.62 0.65 -0.92
CA VAL A 135 13.32 -0.01 -1.18
C VAL A 135 13.16 -1.26 -0.34
N GLU A 136 14.23 -1.96 -0.02
CA GLU A 136 14.20 -3.11 0.89
C GLU A 136 13.62 -2.74 2.26
N THR A 137 13.96 -1.55 2.79
CA THR A 137 13.36 -1.03 4.03
C THR A 137 11.85 -0.85 3.89
N LYS A 138 11.38 -0.46 2.70
CA LYS A 138 9.94 -0.35 2.40
C LYS A 138 9.27 -1.71 2.36
N LEU A 139 9.94 -2.75 1.84
CA LEU A 139 9.42 -4.12 1.85
C LEU A 139 9.34 -4.65 3.29
N LEU A 140 10.35 -4.41 4.12
CA LEU A 140 10.34 -4.75 5.55
C LEU A 140 9.20 -4.08 6.32
N SER A 141 8.70 -2.94 5.86
CA SER A 141 7.56 -2.24 6.47
C SER A 141 6.20 -2.87 6.11
N GLY A 142 6.16 -3.82 5.19
CA GLY A 142 4.91 -4.47 4.72
C GLY A 142 4.04 -5.03 5.84
N PRO A 143 4.59 -5.79 6.83
CA PRO A 143 3.81 -6.28 7.96
C PRO A 143 3.12 -5.18 8.76
N SER A 144 3.81 -4.05 8.98
CA SER A 144 3.26 -2.90 9.68
C SER A 144 2.15 -2.23 8.88
N PHE A 145 2.29 -2.10 7.56
CA PHE A 145 1.25 -1.56 6.69
C PHE A 145 0.02 -2.47 6.64
N LYS A 146 0.20 -3.79 6.46
CA LYS A 146 -0.90 -4.75 6.51
C LYS A 146 -1.66 -4.65 7.84
N ARG A 147 -0.94 -4.53 8.96
CA ARG A 147 -1.55 -4.37 10.28
C ARG A 147 -2.28 -3.03 10.42
N GLU A 148 -1.71 -1.92 9.93
CA GLU A 148 -2.37 -0.61 9.93
C GLU A 148 -3.70 -0.67 9.19
N TYR A 149 -3.73 -1.24 7.97
CA TYR A 149 -4.98 -1.44 7.22
C TYR A 149 -6.00 -2.25 8.03
N LYS A 150 -5.60 -3.38 8.66
CA LYS A 150 -6.49 -4.19 9.49
C LYS A 150 -7.08 -3.40 10.64
N LEU A 151 -6.26 -2.61 11.35
CA LEU A 151 -6.72 -1.83 12.52
C LEU A 151 -7.67 -0.70 12.12
N VAL A 152 -7.42 -0.03 10.99
CA VAL A 152 -8.28 1.08 10.51
C VAL A 152 -9.61 0.57 9.96
N LEU A 153 -9.60 -0.56 9.27
CA LEU A 153 -10.79 -1.16 8.66
C LEU A 153 -11.68 -1.87 9.68
N GLY A 154 -11.10 -2.44 10.74
CA GLY A 154 -11.82 -3.17 11.79
C GLY A 154 -12.32 -4.54 11.36
N ASP A 155 -13.06 -5.22 12.25
CA ASP A 155 -13.42 -6.64 12.13
C ASP A 155 -14.41 -6.95 10.99
N ARG A 156 -15.08 -5.95 10.46
CA ARG A 156 -15.95 -6.10 9.29
C ARG A 156 -15.19 -6.45 8.02
N PHE A 157 -13.88 -6.24 8.02
CA PHE A 157 -13.01 -6.41 6.85
C PHE A 157 -11.93 -7.45 7.10
N THR A 158 -11.65 -8.26 6.08
CA THR A 158 -10.42 -9.03 6.00
C THR A 158 -9.43 -8.31 5.09
N VAL A 159 -8.14 -8.32 5.44
CA VAL A 159 -7.10 -7.61 4.69
C VAL A 159 -6.03 -8.58 4.24
N SER A 160 -5.83 -8.68 2.93
CA SER A 160 -4.65 -9.25 2.30
C SER A 160 -3.75 -8.13 1.75
N TYR A 161 -2.44 -8.38 1.72
CA TYR A 161 -1.47 -7.40 1.29
C TYR A 161 -0.38 -8.10 0.47
N ALA A 162 0.00 -7.51 -0.66
CA ALA A 162 1.06 -8.02 -1.51
C ALA A 162 1.94 -6.89 -2.04
N PHE A 163 3.17 -7.24 -2.39
CA PHE A 163 4.03 -6.37 -3.17
C PHE A 163 4.08 -6.83 -4.63
N CYS A 164 4.15 -5.87 -5.56
CA CYS A 164 4.55 -6.09 -6.94
C CYS A 164 5.89 -5.40 -7.13
N VAL A 165 6.91 -6.14 -7.56
CA VAL A 165 8.27 -5.64 -7.72
C VAL A 165 8.80 -5.88 -9.13
N ASN A 166 9.77 -5.04 -9.56
CA ASN A 166 10.42 -5.20 -10.85
C ASN A 166 11.54 -6.26 -10.83
N SER A 167 12.09 -6.59 -11.99
CA SER A 167 13.12 -7.62 -12.19
C SER A 167 14.42 -7.36 -11.41
N PHE A 168 14.76 -6.09 -11.15
CA PHE A 168 15.93 -5.77 -10.32
C PHE A 168 15.74 -6.24 -8.87
N LEU A 169 14.59 -5.95 -8.28
CA LEU A 169 14.24 -6.40 -6.94
C LEU A 169 14.01 -7.91 -6.89
N GLN A 170 13.42 -8.49 -7.93
CA GLN A 170 13.25 -9.95 -8.04
C GLN A 170 14.59 -10.67 -7.89
N LYS A 171 15.62 -10.29 -8.65
CA LYS A 171 16.95 -10.89 -8.57
C LYS A 171 17.54 -10.81 -7.17
N LYS A 172 17.28 -9.74 -6.45
CA LYS A 172 17.72 -9.59 -5.06
C LYS A 172 16.93 -10.48 -4.09
N ILE A 173 15.61 -10.48 -4.20
CA ILE A 173 14.70 -11.30 -3.37
C ILE A 173 14.99 -12.79 -3.57
N GLU A 174 15.34 -13.23 -4.78
CA GLU A 174 15.69 -14.62 -5.11
C GLU A 174 17.15 -14.97 -4.80
N SER A 175 17.96 -14.00 -4.36
CA SER A 175 19.36 -14.25 -4.02
C SER A 175 19.53 -15.03 -2.72
N THR A 176 20.71 -15.63 -2.52
CA THR A 176 21.10 -16.30 -1.29
C THR A 176 21.70 -15.37 -0.23
N ASP A 177 21.71 -14.06 -0.49
CA ASP A 177 22.16 -13.06 0.48
C ASP A 177 21.31 -13.15 1.73
N SER A 178 21.94 -13.27 2.90
CA SER A 178 21.30 -13.43 4.20
C SER A 178 20.23 -12.36 4.49
N LYS A 179 20.46 -11.14 4.02
CA LYS A 179 19.53 -10.02 4.15
C LYS A 179 18.20 -10.30 3.45
N TYR A 180 18.24 -10.84 2.23
CA TYR A 180 17.03 -11.14 1.48
C TYR A 180 16.37 -12.45 1.91
N VAL A 181 17.16 -13.42 2.40
CA VAL A 181 16.62 -14.62 3.03
C VAL A 181 15.77 -14.24 4.26
N ILE A 182 16.29 -13.34 5.12
CA ILE A 182 15.56 -12.84 6.29
C ILE A 182 14.31 -12.02 5.87
N LEU A 183 14.45 -11.13 4.87
CA LEU A 183 13.32 -10.38 4.34
C LEU A 183 12.19 -11.31 3.87
N ASN A 184 12.53 -12.32 3.07
CA ASN A 184 11.57 -13.29 2.57
C ASN A 184 10.89 -14.08 3.69
N GLN A 185 11.62 -14.41 4.74
CA GLN A 185 11.06 -15.08 5.91
C GLN A 185 10.03 -14.18 6.60
N ILE A 186 10.36 -12.91 6.86
CA ILE A 186 9.46 -11.92 7.49
C ILE A 186 8.17 -11.74 6.66
N LEU A 187 8.31 -11.59 5.34
CA LEU A 187 7.14 -11.41 4.45
C LEU A 187 6.26 -12.66 4.45
N ARG A 188 6.86 -13.86 4.41
CA ARG A 188 6.14 -15.15 4.46
C ARG A 188 5.41 -15.35 5.77
N GLU A 189 6.06 -15.11 6.92
CA GLU A 189 5.44 -15.18 8.25
C GLU A 189 4.28 -14.20 8.41
N SER A 190 4.32 -13.09 7.67
CA SER A 190 3.27 -12.08 7.65
C SER A 190 2.19 -12.34 6.60
N ASP A 191 2.29 -13.44 5.85
CA ASP A 191 1.40 -13.75 4.72
C ASP A 191 1.33 -12.56 3.73
N ILE A 192 2.49 -12.15 3.22
CA ILE A 192 2.67 -11.07 2.24
C ILE A 192 3.41 -11.64 1.04
N PRO A 193 2.72 -12.07 -0.01
CA PRO A 193 3.37 -12.53 -1.23
C PRO A 193 4.03 -11.37 -1.99
N VAL A 194 5.05 -11.72 -2.78
CA VAL A 194 5.71 -10.80 -3.70
C VAL A 194 5.46 -11.29 -5.12
N LEU A 195 4.82 -10.45 -5.93
CA LEU A 195 4.57 -10.67 -7.34
C LEU A 195 5.64 -9.98 -8.18
N PHE A 196 6.07 -10.60 -9.27
CA PHE A 196 7.11 -10.07 -10.14
C PHE A 196 6.48 -9.44 -11.38
N GLY A 197 6.43 -8.11 -11.42
CA GLY A 197 5.67 -7.33 -12.40
C GLY A 197 6.22 -7.37 -13.84
N ASP A 198 7.52 -7.71 -14.00
CA ASP A 198 8.15 -7.85 -15.32
C ASP A 198 8.01 -9.26 -15.91
N GLU A 199 7.47 -10.23 -15.17
CA GLU A 199 7.27 -11.58 -15.68
C GLU A 199 6.09 -11.64 -16.66
N TRP A 200 6.22 -12.46 -17.69
CA TRP A 200 5.18 -12.64 -18.72
C TRP A 200 3.84 -13.17 -18.15
N ASN A 201 3.88 -13.89 -17.03
CA ASN A 201 2.73 -14.46 -16.34
C ASN A 201 2.27 -13.64 -15.13
N TYR A 202 2.76 -12.40 -14.96
CA TYR A 202 2.42 -11.53 -13.84
C TYR A 202 0.90 -11.45 -13.59
N PHE A 203 0.14 -11.19 -14.64
CA PHE A 203 -1.31 -11.06 -14.49
C PHE A 203 -2.01 -12.38 -14.14
N ALA A 204 -1.48 -13.52 -14.55
CA ALA A 204 -2.01 -14.82 -14.12
C ALA A 204 -1.77 -15.05 -12.62
N LYS A 205 -0.56 -14.72 -12.13
CA LYS A 205 -0.22 -14.76 -10.69
C LYS A 205 -1.02 -13.75 -9.87
N LEU A 206 -1.30 -12.56 -10.44
CA LEU A 206 -2.16 -11.58 -9.82
C LEU A 206 -3.60 -12.10 -9.70
N ASP A 207 -4.14 -12.69 -10.76
CA ASP A 207 -5.49 -13.26 -10.77
C ASP A 207 -5.59 -14.40 -9.73
N GLU A 208 -4.59 -15.28 -9.63
CA GLU A 208 -4.51 -16.33 -8.60
C GLU A 208 -4.50 -15.72 -7.18
N TRP A 209 -3.72 -14.68 -6.94
CA TRP A 209 -3.73 -14.01 -5.64
C TRP A 209 -5.06 -13.32 -5.35
N LEU A 210 -5.80 -12.89 -6.37
CA LEU A 210 -7.10 -12.22 -6.22
C LEU A 210 -8.27 -13.20 -5.96
N LEU A 211 -8.11 -14.49 -6.17
CA LEU A 211 -9.06 -15.52 -5.75
C LEU A 211 -9.08 -15.63 -4.23
#